data_38d8d1203683b17af3280e3c7d4e03ff
#
_entry.id   38d8d1203683b17af3280e3c7d4e03ff
#
_cell.length_a   1.000
_cell.length_b   1.000
_cell.length_c   1.000
_cell.angle_alpha   90.00
_cell.angle_beta   90.00
_cell.angle_gamma   90.00
#
_symmetry.space_group_name_H-M   'P 1'
#
loop_
_entity.id
_entity.type
_entity.pdbx_description
1 polymer ?
#
loop_
_entity_poly.entity_id
_entity_poly.type
_entity_poly.pdbx_seq_one_letter_code
_entity_poly.pdbx_strand_id
1 'polypeptide(L)'
;EMAMRTVDRALGEPAQIETIYLGGGTPSQLTSQQLLQIFEGISQHYGSCMVRDMEVTMECNPDDITPTLCHTLSQLPVNRISMGAQTFSDERLRFLHRRHNAREVENAIHLLREAGIGNISIDLMFGFPNETIQEWQQDIEHAISLNAEHLSAYSLMYEEGTTLYRLLQQEKIKETDEDTYLRMYEMLIDKMTAAGYEHYEISNFAKPGFRSRHNSSYWHEVPYIGLGAAAHSYRRKPEVMRSWNEADIHKYIQTITEGRTEQEHEILNKETRYNDLITTALRTIDGITLEDIKKEFGDSFYRTLMTEADKHIARQLMVIKDGHLALTRKGLYISDDIMSDFMLV
;
A
#
# COMPACT_ATOMS: atom_id res chain seq x y z
N GLU A 1 -21.24 -2.56 -17.06
CA GLU A 1 -22.43 -3.03 -16.32
C GLU A 1 -22.34 -4.52 -15.96
N MET A 2 -21.88 -5.36 -16.87
CA MET A 2 -21.82 -6.81 -16.66
C MET A 2 -20.66 -7.26 -15.76
N ALA A 3 -19.50 -6.62 -15.87
CA ALA A 3 -18.36 -6.88 -14.97
C ALA A 3 -18.72 -6.60 -13.51
N MET A 4 -19.36 -5.49 -13.24
CA MET A 4 -19.85 -5.12 -11.90
C MET A 4 -20.89 -6.11 -11.35
N ARG A 5 -21.86 -6.57 -12.18
CA ARG A 5 -22.84 -7.57 -11.74
C ARG A 5 -22.22 -8.93 -11.38
N THR A 6 -21.16 -9.32 -12.09
CA THR A 6 -20.43 -10.57 -11.80
C THR A 6 -19.67 -10.47 -10.49
N VAL A 7 -19.14 -9.29 -10.18
CA VAL A 7 -18.39 -9.01 -8.95
C VAL A 7 -19.34 -8.98 -7.74
N ASP A 8 -20.53 -8.37 -7.86
CA ASP A 8 -21.56 -8.37 -6.81
C ASP A 8 -21.89 -9.76 -6.27
N ARG A 9 -21.96 -10.76 -7.15
CA ARG A 9 -22.21 -12.15 -6.77
C ARG A 9 -21.10 -12.78 -5.94
N ALA A 10 -19.88 -12.26 -6.03
CA ALA A 10 -18.71 -12.77 -5.33
C ALA A 10 -18.62 -12.29 -3.88
N LEU A 11 -19.24 -11.14 -3.53
CA LEU A 11 -19.13 -10.56 -2.19
C LEU A 11 -20.02 -11.27 -1.15
N GLY A 12 -21.10 -11.94 -1.56
CA GLY A 12 -22.14 -12.41 -0.64
C GLY A 12 -22.89 -11.22 -0.02
N GLU A 13 -24.17 -11.39 0.32
CA GLU A 13 -24.97 -10.28 0.87
C GLU A 13 -25.00 -10.30 2.41
N PRO A 14 -25.10 -9.12 3.04
CA PRO A 14 -24.87 -7.76 2.55
C PRO A 14 -23.42 -7.32 2.74
N ALA A 15 -22.70 -7.02 1.66
CA ALA A 15 -21.39 -6.43 1.74
C ALA A 15 -21.47 -4.94 2.12
N GLN A 16 -20.56 -4.46 2.95
CA GLN A 16 -20.36 -3.04 3.23
C GLN A 16 -19.03 -2.59 2.64
N ILE A 17 -19.04 -1.57 1.79
CA ILE A 17 -17.83 -1.02 1.20
C ILE A 17 -17.34 0.11 2.10
N GLU A 18 -16.21 -0.11 2.73
CA GLU A 18 -15.59 0.83 3.66
C GLU A 18 -14.49 1.67 3.01
N THR A 19 -13.93 1.19 1.89
CA THR A 19 -12.87 1.89 1.16
C THR A 19 -13.04 1.79 -0.34
N ILE A 20 -12.65 2.84 -1.06
CA ILE A 20 -12.44 2.83 -2.51
C ILE A 20 -11.03 3.34 -2.76
N TYR A 21 -10.28 2.66 -3.62
CA TYR A 21 -8.93 3.05 -3.97
C TYR A 21 -8.76 3.11 -5.50
N LEU A 22 -8.44 4.27 -6.02
CA LEU A 22 -8.06 4.46 -7.41
C LEU A 22 -6.53 4.48 -7.49
N GLY A 23 -5.98 3.43 -8.05
CA GLY A 23 -4.54 3.24 -8.19
C GLY A 23 -4.20 2.39 -9.41
N GLY A 24 -2.92 2.06 -9.55
CA GLY A 24 -2.44 1.26 -10.67
C GLY A 24 -2.36 2.06 -11.98
N GLY A 25 -1.22 2.61 -12.27
CA GLY A 25 -1.03 3.57 -13.34
C GLY A 25 -1.01 5.00 -12.82
N THR A 26 -1.77 5.91 -13.40
CA THR A 26 -1.80 7.31 -12.96
C THR A 26 -3.22 7.87 -13.03
N PRO A 27 -4.07 7.63 -12.01
CA PRO A 27 -5.45 8.09 -12.01
C PRO A 27 -5.61 9.61 -12.16
N SER A 28 -4.62 10.39 -11.71
CA SER A 28 -4.61 11.85 -11.83
C SER A 28 -4.52 12.37 -13.27
N GLN A 29 -4.20 11.52 -14.24
CA GLN A 29 -4.22 11.87 -15.68
C GLN A 29 -5.57 11.70 -16.34
N LEU A 30 -6.55 11.12 -15.65
CA LEU A 30 -7.90 11.03 -16.15
C LEU A 30 -8.53 12.41 -16.26
N THR A 31 -9.30 12.63 -17.31
CA THR A 31 -10.08 13.86 -17.46
C THR A 31 -11.18 13.95 -16.39
N SER A 32 -11.63 15.16 -16.09
CA SER A 32 -12.76 15.38 -15.17
C SER A 32 -13.98 14.55 -15.55
N GLN A 33 -14.30 14.45 -16.84
CA GLN A 33 -15.43 13.65 -17.33
C GLN A 33 -15.25 12.16 -17.05
N GLN A 34 -14.05 11.62 -17.25
CA GLN A 34 -13.75 10.21 -16.96
C GLN A 34 -13.85 9.89 -15.47
N LEU A 35 -13.30 10.77 -14.60
CA LEU A 35 -13.42 10.62 -13.16
C LEU A 35 -14.89 10.63 -12.71
N LEU A 36 -15.68 11.60 -13.17
CA LEU A 36 -17.11 11.66 -12.88
C LEU A 36 -17.85 10.40 -13.34
N GLN A 37 -17.58 9.90 -14.54
CA GLN A 37 -18.19 8.67 -15.06
C GLN A 37 -17.84 7.43 -14.22
N ILE A 38 -16.59 7.32 -13.77
CA ILE A 38 -16.15 6.20 -12.90
C ILE A 38 -16.94 6.24 -11.59
N PHE A 39 -16.99 7.39 -10.90
CA PHE A 39 -17.68 7.50 -9.62
C PHE A 39 -19.20 7.39 -9.76
N GLU A 40 -19.78 7.87 -10.86
CA GLU A 40 -21.19 7.64 -11.17
C GLU A 40 -21.49 6.15 -11.33
N GLY A 41 -20.68 5.43 -12.11
CA GLY A 41 -20.82 3.98 -12.29
C GLY A 41 -20.67 3.22 -10.96
N ILE A 42 -19.67 3.55 -10.14
CA ILE A 42 -19.49 2.96 -8.82
C ILE A 42 -20.72 3.24 -7.93
N SER A 43 -21.20 4.47 -7.90
CA SER A 43 -22.36 4.85 -7.10
C SER A 43 -23.66 4.15 -7.55
N GLN A 44 -23.88 4.04 -8.85
CA GLN A 44 -25.04 3.33 -9.40
C GLN A 44 -25.09 1.84 -9.03
N HIS A 45 -23.92 1.19 -8.97
CA HIS A 45 -23.84 -0.26 -8.73
C HIS A 45 -23.65 -0.62 -7.27
N TYR A 46 -22.93 0.18 -6.51
CA TYR A 46 -22.52 -0.13 -5.13
C TYR A 46 -23.01 0.88 -4.08
N GLY A 47 -23.71 1.94 -4.49
CA GLY A 47 -24.11 3.01 -3.57
C GLY A 47 -24.87 2.54 -2.33
N SER A 48 -25.71 1.49 -2.48
CA SER A 48 -26.46 0.89 -1.36
C SER A 48 -25.58 0.12 -0.36
N CYS A 49 -24.37 -0.24 -0.77
CA CYS A 49 -23.39 -0.98 0.05
C CYS A 49 -22.33 -0.08 0.67
N MET A 50 -22.29 1.20 0.32
CA MET A 50 -21.28 2.14 0.80
C MET A 50 -21.60 2.62 2.22
N VAL A 51 -20.59 2.60 3.10
CA VAL A 51 -20.70 3.22 4.43
C VAL A 51 -20.54 4.74 4.34
N ARG A 52 -21.12 5.46 5.30
CA ARG A 52 -21.15 6.92 5.28
C ARG A 52 -19.77 7.58 5.42
N ASP A 53 -18.88 6.98 6.20
CA ASP A 53 -17.53 7.45 6.51
C ASP A 53 -16.44 6.72 5.72
N MET A 54 -16.75 6.32 4.49
CA MET A 54 -15.87 5.59 3.60
C MET A 54 -14.57 6.35 3.32
N GLU A 55 -13.43 5.65 3.30
CA GLU A 55 -12.17 6.19 2.78
C GLU A 55 -12.16 6.05 1.26
N VAL A 56 -12.00 7.15 0.55
CA VAL A 56 -11.86 7.17 -0.91
C VAL A 56 -10.53 7.78 -1.27
N THR A 57 -9.59 6.92 -1.65
CA THR A 57 -8.21 7.30 -1.99
C THR A 57 -8.03 7.38 -3.51
N MET A 58 -7.29 8.39 -3.96
CA MET A 58 -6.79 8.47 -5.33
C MET A 58 -5.27 8.71 -5.33
N GLU A 59 -4.54 7.94 -6.15
CA GLU A 59 -3.12 8.18 -6.42
C GLU A 59 -2.95 9.36 -7.37
N CYS A 60 -1.98 10.21 -7.08
CA CYS A 60 -1.69 11.40 -7.89
C CYS A 60 -0.18 11.61 -8.06
N ASN A 61 0.21 12.10 -9.23
CA ASN A 61 1.51 12.75 -9.36
C ASN A 61 1.39 14.23 -8.97
N PRO A 62 2.42 14.83 -8.36
CA PRO A 62 2.39 16.24 -7.96
C PRO A 62 2.06 17.21 -9.10
N ASP A 63 2.63 17.00 -10.28
CA ASP A 63 2.44 17.82 -11.47
C ASP A 63 1.04 17.70 -12.12
N ASP A 64 0.28 16.68 -11.78
CA ASP A 64 -1.10 16.51 -12.23
C ASP A 64 -2.10 17.29 -11.33
N ILE A 65 -1.68 17.71 -10.12
CA ILE A 65 -2.53 18.47 -9.19
C ILE A 65 -2.67 19.91 -9.68
N THR A 66 -3.74 20.16 -10.40
CA THR A 66 -4.08 21.46 -10.98
C THR A 66 -5.37 22.01 -10.37
N PRO A 67 -5.66 23.31 -10.47
CA PRO A 67 -6.94 23.87 -10.04
C PRO A 67 -8.15 23.16 -10.67
N THR A 68 -8.01 22.70 -11.92
CA THR A 68 -9.06 21.94 -12.62
C THR A 68 -9.29 20.58 -11.97
N LEU A 69 -8.23 19.81 -11.67
CA LEU A 69 -8.36 18.54 -10.96
C LEU A 69 -8.92 18.77 -9.55
N CYS A 70 -8.42 19.75 -8.83
CA CYS A 70 -8.91 20.08 -7.48
C CYS A 70 -10.41 20.43 -7.49
N HIS A 71 -10.87 21.20 -8.48
CA HIS A 71 -12.30 21.47 -8.65
C HIS A 71 -13.09 20.18 -8.92
N THR A 72 -12.56 19.26 -9.72
CA THR A 72 -13.20 17.96 -9.98
C THR A 72 -13.26 17.13 -8.69
N LEU A 73 -12.15 17.05 -7.94
CA LEU A 73 -12.08 16.31 -6.68
C LEU A 73 -13.12 16.83 -5.65
N SER A 74 -13.35 18.14 -5.60
CA SER A 74 -14.37 18.72 -4.70
C SER A 74 -15.81 18.28 -5.02
N GLN A 75 -16.06 17.73 -6.21
CA GLN A 75 -17.37 17.20 -6.64
C GLN A 75 -17.46 15.67 -6.44
N LEU A 76 -16.37 15.02 -6.09
CA LEU A 76 -16.26 13.57 -5.94
C LEU A 76 -16.14 13.20 -4.46
N PRO A 77 -16.46 11.97 -4.07
CA PRO A 77 -16.31 11.51 -2.69
C PRO A 77 -14.84 11.28 -2.28
N VAL A 78 -13.86 11.68 -3.09
CA VAL A 78 -12.44 11.54 -2.80
C VAL A 78 -12.08 12.37 -1.58
N ASN A 79 -11.58 11.71 -0.53
CA ASN A 79 -11.23 12.34 0.74
C ASN A 79 -9.79 12.07 1.18
N ARG A 80 -9.05 11.22 0.45
CA ARG A 80 -7.64 10.93 0.66
C ARG A 80 -6.88 10.95 -0.67
N ILE A 81 -5.70 11.57 -0.66
CA ILE A 81 -4.76 11.53 -1.80
C ILE A 81 -3.48 10.82 -1.38
N SER A 82 -2.97 9.91 -2.22
CA SER A 82 -1.61 9.35 -2.12
C SER A 82 -0.77 9.96 -3.22
N MET A 83 0.25 10.71 -2.83
CA MET A 83 1.03 11.52 -3.77
C MET A 83 2.48 11.03 -3.85
N GLY A 84 2.89 10.59 -5.05
CA GLY A 84 4.24 10.10 -5.31
C GLY A 84 5.28 11.23 -5.41
N ALA A 85 5.71 11.79 -4.30
CA ALA A 85 6.78 12.80 -4.25
C ALA A 85 8.15 12.19 -4.53
N GLN A 86 8.41 10.99 -4.04
CA GLN A 86 9.63 10.19 -4.17
C GLN A 86 10.85 10.77 -3.43
N THR A 87 11.20 12.01 -3.63
CA THR A 87 12.30 12.75 -2.99
C THR A 87 12.08 14.24 -3.21
N PHE A 88 12.75 15.09 -2.43
CA PHE A 88 12.79 16.53 -2.66
C PHE A 88 14.10 16.98 -3.35
N SER A 89 14.90 16.03 -3.83
CA SER A 89 16.06 16.33 -4.67
C SER A 89 15.68 16.35 -6.15
N ASP A 90 15.74 17.52 -6.79
CA ASP A 90 15.46 17.65 -8.23
C ASP A 90 16.43 16.82 -9.10
N GLU A 91 17.64 16.52 -8.60
CA GLU A 91 18.57 15.63 -9.29
C GLU A 91 18.07 14.19 -9.30
N ARG A 92 17.61 13.68 -8.14
CA ARG A 92 17.05 12.33 -8.02
C ARG A 92 15.72 12.20 -8.75
N LEU A 93 14.87 13.24 -8.74
CA LEU A 93 13.64 13.26 -9.54
C LEU A 93 13.94 13.11 -11.02
N ARG A 94 14.94 13.81 -11.55
CA ARG A 94 15.43 13.64 -12.93
C ARG A 94 15.99 12.24 -13.20
N PHE A 95 16.74 11.69 -12.24
CA PHE A 95 17.24 10.32 -12.33
C PHE A 95 16.12 9.29 -12.42
N LEU A 96 15.02 9.48 -11.69
CA LEU A 96 13.81 8.67 -11.75
C LEU A 96 12.91 8.97 -12.96
N HIS A 97 13.29 9.88 -13.84
CA HIS A 97 12.48 10.38 -14.95
C HIS A 97 11.12 10.94 -14.49
N ARG A 98 11.06 11.54 -13.28
CA ARG A 98 9.85 12.21 -12.80
C ARG A 98 9.67 13.54 -13.52
N ARG A 99 8.40 13.89 -13.81
CA ARG A 99 8.06 15.13 -14.51
C ARG A 99 8.05 16.33 -13.57
N HIS A 100 7.76 16.11 -12.29
CA HIS A 100 7.67 17.14 -11.27
C HIS A 100 9.04 17.46 -10.63
N ASN A 101 9.12 18.60 -9.95
CA ASN A 101 10.20 19.02 -9.07
C ASN A 101 9.70 19.16 -7.62
N ALA A 102 10.63 19.40 -6.68
CA ALA A 102 10.29 19.49 -5.25
C ALA A 102 9.24 20.57 -4.94
N ARG A 103 9.31 21.72 -5.61
CA ARG A 103 8.34 22.84 -5.40
C ARG A 103 6.94 22.48 -5.84
N GLU A 104 6.79 21.64 -6.85
CA GLU A 104 5.47 21.19 -7.31
C GLU A 104 4.78 20.32 -6.28
N VAL A 105 5.54 19.55 -5.45
CA VAL A 105 4.98 18.82 -4.31
C VAL A 105 4.36 19.77 -3.28
N GLU A 106 5.06 20.85 -2.92
CA GLU A 106 4.54 21.88 -2.00
C GLU A 106 3.29 22.54 -2.53
N ASN A 107 3.31 22.95 -3.81
CA ASN A 107 2.17 23.56 -4.47
C ASN A 107 0.97 22.61 -4.54
N ALA A 108 1.20 21.33 -4.83
CA ALA A 108 0.15 20.31 -4.89
C ALA A 108 -0.56 20.16 -3.53
N ILE A 109 0.21 20.09 -2.44
CA ILE A 109 -0.36 20.02 -1.09
C ILE A 109 -1.21 21.26 -0.79
N HIS A 110 -0.72 22.44 -1.14
CA HIS A 110 -1.46 23.68 -0.94
C HIS A 110 -2.81 23.66 -1.69
N LEU A 111 -2.80 23.33 -2.97
CA LEU A 111 -4.00 23.24 -3.81
C LEU A 111 -5.00 22.20 -3.28
N LEU A 112 -4.51 21.03 -2.83
CA LEU A 112 -5.36 19.99 -2.23
C LEU A 112 -6.02 20.48 -0.94
N ARG A 113 -5.27 21.19 -0.06
CA ARG A 113 -5.82 21.79 1.17
C ARG A 113 -6.90 22.82 0.85
N GLU A 114 -6.67 23.69 -0.13
CA GLU A 114 -7.66 24.67 -0.57
C GLU A 114 -8.93 24.02 -1.15
N ALA A 115 -8.78 22.85 -1.79
CA ALA A 115 -9.90 22.05 -2.28
C ALA A 115 -10.63 21.24 -1.19
N GLY A 116 -10.19 21.33 0.08
CA GLY A 116 -10.81 20.66 1.21
C GLY A 116 -10.31 19.21 1.45
N ILE A 117 -9.28 18.76 0.76
CA ILE A 117 -8.65 17.44 0.99
C ILE A 117 -7.77 17.54 2.24
N GLY A 118 -8.23 16.94 3.33
CA GLY A 118 -7.56 16.96 4.64
C GLY A 118 -6.70 15.74 4.95
N ASN A 119 -6.74 14.68 4.12
CA ASN A 119 -5.95 13.47 4.32
C ASN A 119 -5.01 13.28 3.12
N ILE A 120 -3.74 13.62 3.31
CA ILE A 120 -2.71 13.55 2.27
C ILE A 120 -1.61 12.59 2.73
N SER A 121 -1.31 11.62 1.89
CA SER A 121 -0.14 10.76 1.97
C SER A 121 0.95 11.26 1.03
N ILE A 122 2.19 11.30 1.51
CA ILE A 122 3.38 11.55 0.69
C ILE A 122 4.17 10.25 0.62
N ASP A 123 4.49 9.83 -0.61
CA ASP A 123 5.30 8.63 -0.81
C ASP A 123 6.74 9.08 -1.11
N LEU A 124 7.69 8.64 -0.28
CA LEU A 124 9.13 8.87 -0.41
C LEU A 124 9.86 7.58 -0.77
N MET A 125 11.03 7.75 -1.33
CA MET A 125 11.99 6.67 -1.57
C MET A 125 13.34 7.04 -0.96
N PHE A 126 14.10 6.05 -0.50
CA PHE A 126 15.46 6.21 0.03
C PHE A 126 16.37 5.07 -0.44
N GLY A 127 17.66 5.23 -0.20
CA GLY A 127 18.66 4.27 -0.66
C GLY A 127 19.04 4.45 -2.14
N PHE A 128 18.92 5.66 -2.67
CA PHE A 128 19.39 5.97 -4.02
C PHE A 128 20.90 5.77 -4.15
N PRO A 129 21.41 5.46 -5.37
CA PRO A 129 22.85 5.45 -5.62
C PRO A 129 23.52 6.74 -5.14
N ASN A 130 24.56 6.60 -4.31
CA ASN A 130 25.32 7.71 -3.71
C ASN A 130 24.50 8.63 -2.79
N GLU A 131 23.33 8.22 -2.33
CA GLU A 131 22.57 9.00 -1.36
C GLU A 131 23.28 9.01 0.00
N THR A 132 23.46 10.20 0.55
CA THR A 132 24.03 10.37 1.88
C THR A 132 22.96 10.37 2.98
N ILE A 133 23.35 10.00 4.19
CA ILE A 133 22.48 10.09 5.37
C ILE A 133 21.93 11.51 5.56
N GLN A 134 22.74 12.54 5.25
CA GLN A 134 22.35 13.94 5.40
C GLN A 134 21.28 14.35 4.38
N GLU A 135 21.38 13.89 3.15
CA GLU A 135 20.37 14.17 2.12
C GLU A 135 19.04 13.48 2.43
N TRP A 136 19.08 12.21 2.86
CA TRP A 136 17.90 11.52 3.36
C TRP A 136 17.27 12.22 4.57
N GLN A 137 18.10 12.70 5.50
CA GLN A 137 17.62 13.51 6.61
C GLN A 137 16.85 14.75 6.15
N GLN A 138 17.37 15.46 5.13
CA GLN A 138 16.71 16.64 4.57
C GLN A 138 15.34 16.28 3.95
N ASP A 139 15.24 15.16 3.23
CA ASP A 139 13.98 14.70 2.66
C ASP A 139 12.94 14.40 3.75
N ILE A 140 13.33 13.70 4.83
CA ILE A 140 12.43 13.45 5.98
C ILE A 140 11.99 14.75 6.63
N GLU A 141 12.92 15.68 6.93
CA GLU A 141 12.61 16.95 7.58
C GLU A 141 11.70 17.81 6.70
N HIS A 142 11.91 17.80 5.40
CA HIS A 142 11.05 18.49 4.45
C HIS A 142 9.63 17.88 4.49
N ALA A 143 9.50 16.55 4.37
CA ALA A 143 8.20 15.87 4.45
C ALA A 143 7.45 16.19 5.76
N ILE A 144 8.15 16.19 6.90
CA ILE A 144 7.57 16.57 8.20
C ILE A 144 7.06 18.02 8.16
N SER A 145 7.82 18.94 7.56
CA SER A 145 7.46 20.36 7.47
C SER A 145 6.18 20.61 6.67
N LEU A 146 5.87 19.75 5.69
CA LEU A 146 4.64 19.80 4.89
C LEU A 146 3.40 19.37 5.66
N ASN A 147 3.59 18.82 6.87
CA ASN A 147 2.54 18.45 7.81
C ASN A 147 1.46 17.52 7.22
N ALA A 148 1.86 16.63 6.30
CA ALA A 148 0.97 15.61 5.75
C ALA A 148 0.45 14.67 6.85
N GLU A 149 -0.69 14.04 6.63
CA GLU A 149 -1.31 13.11 7.59
C GLU A 149 -0.67 11.75 7.59
N HIS A 150 -0.08 11.38 6.46
CA HIS A 150 0.49 10.07 6.24
C HIS A 150 1.78 10.18 5.41
N LEU A 151 2.72 9.28 5.66
CA LEU A 151 3.95 9.12 4.88
C LEU A 151 4.17 7.64 4.60
N SER A 152 4.41 7.30 3.35
CA SER A 152 4.98 6.02 2.95
C SER A 152 6.43 6.23 2.57
N ALA A 153 7.34 5.38 3.06
CA ALA A 153 8.74 5.45 2.69
C ALA A 153 9.24 4.07 2.27
N TYR A 154 9.63 3.97 1.01
CA TYR A 154 10.06 2.71 0.40
C TYR A 154 11.55 2.76 0.10
N SER A 155 12.20 1.62 0.24
CA SER A 155 13.55 1.45 -0.28
C SER A 155 13.55 1.41 -1.79
N LEU A 156 14.58 1.96 -2.41
CA LEU A 156 14.79 1.79 -3.84
C LEU A 156 15.14 0.32 -4.14
N MET A 157 14.29 -0.35 -4.92
CA MET A 157 14.51 -1.73 -5.35
C MET A 157 15.03 -1.79 -6.78
N TYR A 158 15.92 -2.75 -7.03
CA TYR A 158 16.53 -3.00 -8.34
C TYR A 158 15.89 -4.24 -8.98
N GLU A 159 14.70 -4.06 -9.54
CA GLU A 159 13.94 -5.15 -10.14
C GLU A 159 14.46 -5.53 -11.53
N GLU A 160 14.58 -6.82 -11.78
CA GLU A 160 14.99 -7.35 -13.08
C GLU A 160 14.10 -6.83 -14.22
N GLY A 161 14.70 -6.53 -15.37
CA GLY A 161 13.99 -5.96 -16.51
C GLY A 161 13.88 -4.43 -16.49
N THR A 162 14.14 -3.75 -15.35
CA THR A 162 14.10 -2.28 -15.28
C THR A 162 15.38 -1.64 -15.81
N THR A 163 15.29 -0.34 -16.14
CA THR A 163 16.48 0.44 -16.53
C THR A 163 17.47 0.55 -15.38
N LEU A 164 16.99 0.69 -14.16
CA LEU A 164 17.79 0.80 -12.96
C LEU A 164 18.62 -0.48 -12.72
N TYR A 165 17.99 -1.65 -12.82
CA TYR A 165 18.67 -2.94 -12.74
C TYR A 165 19.76 -3.09 -13.83
N ARG A 166 19.49 -2.65 -15.07
CA ARG A 166 20.49 -2.68 -16.13
C ARG A 166 21.71 -1.79 -15.84
N LEU A 167 21.49 -0.61 -15.24
CA LEU A 167 22.59 0.29 -14.83
C LEU A 167 23.44 -0.36 -13.72
N LEU A 168 22.82 -1.04 -12.77
CA LEU A 168 23.50 -1.79 -11.71
C LEU A 168 24.34 -2.92 -12.31
N GLN A 169 23.78 -3.75 -13.19
CA GLN A 169 24.48 -4.84 -13.86
C GLN A 169 25.67 -4.35 -14.73
N GLN A 170 25.59 -3.12 -15.24
CA GLN A 170 26.67 -2.48 -15.98
C GLN A 170 27.69 -1.76 -15.07
N GLU A 171 27.58 -1.92 -13.75
CA GLU A 171 28.42 -1.24 -12.75
C GLU A 171 28.46 0.29 -12.89
N LYS A 172 27.44 0.89 -13.54
CA LYS A 172 27.31 2.35 -13.68
C LYS A 172 26.78 3.03 -12.42
N ILE A 173 26.09 2.27 -11.60
CA ILE A 173 25.60 2.67 -10.28
C ILE A 173 25.93 1.55 -9.29
N LYS A 174 25.90 1.88 -8.00
CA LYS A 174 26.05 0.91 -6.91
C LYS A 174 24.86 1.02 -5.97
N GLU A 175 24.45 -0.10 -5.42
CA GLU A 175 23.51 -0.11 -4.31
C GLU A 175 24.10 0.56 -3.07
N THR A 176 23.24 1.14 -2.28
CA THR A 176 23.58 1.60 -0.93
C THR A 176 23.94 0.38 -0.08
N ASP A 177 25.05 0.48 0.67
CA ASP A 177 25.46 -0.62 1.55
C ASP A 177 24.47 -0.83 2.71
N GLU A 178 24.41 -2.07 3.23
CA GLU A 178 23.45 -2.48 4.26
C GLU A 178 23.53 -1.62 5.53
N ASP A 179 24.71 -1.25 5.98
CA ASP A 179 24.90 -0.44 7.20
C ASP A 179 24.33 0.98 6.99
N THR A 180 24.58 1.58 5.84
CA THR A 180 24.02 2.90 5.48
C THR A 180 22.50 2.81 5.35
N TYR A 181 22.01 1.77 4.69
CA TYR A 181 20.60 1.50 4.52
C TYR A 181 19.87 1.36 5.88
N LEU A 182 20.41 0.55 6.78
CA LEU A 182 19.88 0.37 8.13
C LEU A 182 19.83 1.71 8.89
N ARG A 183 20.90 2.51 8.81
CA ARG A 183 20.96 3.84 9.45
C ARG A 183 19.93 4.81 8.86
N MET A 184 19.66 4.76 7.56
CA MET A 184 18.60 5.56 6.93
C MET A 184 17.23 5.17 7.46
N TYR A 185 16.96 3.89 7.58
CA TYR A 185 15.69 3.38 8.09
C TYR A 185 15.50 3.70 9.59
N GLU A 186 16.54 3.53 10.40
CA GLU A 186 16.50 3.92 11.81
C GLU A 186 16.22 5.41 12.00
N MET A 187 16.87 6.26 11.20
CA MET A 187 16.67 7.71 11.21
C MET A 187 15.22 8.06 10.83
N LEU A 188 14.66 7.40 9.82
CA LEU A 188 13.27 7.58 9.42
C LEU A 188 12.32 7.31 10.58
N ILE A 189 12.45 6.14 11.23
CA ILE A 189 11.60 5.76 12.36
C ILE A 189 11.73 6.79 13.50
N ASP A 190 12.95 7.18 13.86
CA ASP A 190 13.19 8.11 14.98
C ASP A 190 12.62 9.49 14.69
N LYS A 191 12.84 10.03 13.50
CA LYS A 191 12.34 11.38 13.14
C LYS A 191 10.82 11.41 13.01
N MET A 192 10.23 10.42 12.35
CA MET A 192 8.78 10.36 12.17
C MET A 192 8.06 10.17 13.51
N THR A 193 8.56 9.28 14.38
CA THR A 193 7.99 9.09 15.73
C THR A 193 8.15 10.34 16.60
N ALA A 194 9.30 11.00 16.57
CA ALA A 194 9.53 12.26 17.27
C ALA A 194 8.60 13.39 16.78
N ALA A 195 8.20 13.36 15.51
CA ALA A 195 7.23 14.29 14.93
C ALA A 195 5.75 13.91 15.20
N GLY A 196 5.51 12.85 15.99
CA GLY A 196 4.18 12.43 16.42
C GLY A 196 3.45 11.49 15.45
N TYR A 197 4.16 10.89 14.51
CA TYR A 197 3.59 9.86 13.64
C TYR A 197 3.69 8.48 14.28
N GLU A 198 2.68 7.65 14.09
CA GLU A 198 2.70 6.23 14.42
C GLU A 198 3.40 5.47 13.28
N HIS A 199 4.43 4.68 13.59
CA HIS A 199 5.00 3.70 12.67
C HIS A 199 4.14 2.44 12.74
N TYR A 200 3.12 2.33 11.89
CA TYR A 200 2.10 1.29 12.03
C TYR A 200 2.30 0.07 11.12
N GLU A 201 3.16 0.22 10.11
CA GLU A 201 3.58 -0.86 9.19
C GLU A 201 5.01 -0.55 8.70
N ILE A 202 5.74 -1.53 8.23
CA ILE A 202 7.18 -1.44 7.88
C ILE A 202 7.52 -0.16 7.12
N SER A 203 6.72 0.22 6.12
CA SER A 203 6.97 1.37 5.26
C SER A 203 6.07 2.57 5.54
N ASN A 204 5.10 2.46 6.45
CA ASN A 204 4.02 3.43 6.58
C ASN A 204 3.96 4.10 7.95
N PHE A 205 3.83 5.42 7.93
CA PHE A 205 3.73 6.30 9.08
C PHE A 205 2.49 7.16 8.96
N ALA A 206 1.74 7.32 10.04
CA ALA A 206 0.53 8.13 10.03
C ALA A 206 0.40 8.93 11.32
N LYS A 207 -0.20 10.12 11.25
CA LYS A 207 -0.70 10.77 12.45
C LYS A 207 -1.82 9.93 13.08
N PRO A 208 -2.06 10.00 14.39
CA PRO A 208 -3.15 9.27 15.03
C PRO A 208 -4.49 9.48 14.31
N GLY A 209 -5.13 8.38 13.94
CA GLY A 209 -6.40 8.39 13.21
C GLY A 209 -6.30 8.51 11.68
N PHE A 210 -5.08 8.55 11.10
CA PHE A 210 -4.86 8.70 9.65
C PHE A 210 -4.14 7.51 9.00
N ARG A 211 -4.08 6.35 9.68
CA ARG A 211 -3.64 5.11 9.01
C ARG A 211 -4.48 4.86 7.76
N SER A 212 -3.87 4.41 6.65
CA SER A 212 -4.62 4.06 5.46
C SER A 212 -5.53 2.86 5.74
N ARG A 213 -6.83 3.07 5.69
CA ARG A 213 -7.83 2.01 5.93
C ARG A 213 -7.80 0.98 4.81
N HIS A 214 -7.61 1.44 3.57
CA HIS A 214 -7.54 0.55 2.42
C HIS A 214 -6.31 -0.37 2.50
N ASN A 215 -5.11 0.18 2.72
CA ASN A 215 -3.90 -0.63 2.85
C ASN A 215 -3.98 -1.58 4.06
N SER A 216 -4.51 -1.10 5.19
CA SER A 216 -4.72 -1.93 6.37
C SER A 216 -5.66 -3.11 6.11
N SER A 217 -6.61 -2.98 5.17
CA SER A 217 -7.51 -4.06 4.80
C SER A 217 -6.77 -5.26 4.20
N TYR A 218 -5.70 -5.05 3.45
CA TYR A 218 -4.86 -6.14 2.92
C TYR A 218 -4.16 -6.91 4.04
N TRP A 219 -3.66 -6.20 5.06
CA TRP A 219 -2.95 -6.80 6.19
C TRP A 219 -3.85 -7.62 7.12
N HIS A 220 -5.17 -7.37 7.09
CA HIS A 220 -6.18 -8.04 7.91
C HIS A 220 -7.07 -9.00 7.11
N GLU A 221 -6.64 -9.44 5.92
CA GLU A 221 -7.40 -10.36 5.06
C GLU A 221 -8.86 -9.90 4.78
N VAL A 222 -9.10 -8.60 4.72
CA VAL A 222 -10.45 -8.07 4.38
C VAL A 222 -10.72 -8.32 2.90
N PRO A 223 -11.88 -8.89 2.53
CA PRO A 223 -12.25 -9.09 1.14
C PRO A 223 -12.28 -7.78 0.35
N TYR A 224 -11.82 -7.83 -0.88
CA TYR A 224 -11.85 -6.68 -1.80
C TYR A 224 -12.14 -7.10 -3.24
N ILE A 225 -12.59 -6.15 -4.03
CA ILE A 225 -12.93 -6.31 -5.44
C ILE A 225 -12.05 -5.40 -6.27
N GLY A 226 -11.35 -6.01 -7.24
CA GLY A 226 -10.58 -5.29 -8.23
C GLY A 226 -11.35 -5.05 -9.52
N LEU A 227 -11.42 -3.81 -9.95
CA LEU A 227 -12.02 -3.38 -11.21
C LEU A 227 -10.95 -2.78 -12.11
N GLY A 228 -10.89 -3.23 -13.36
CA GLY A 228 -9.90 -2.82 -14.33
C GLY A 228 -8.99 -3.96 -14.79
N ALA A 229 -8.19 -3.73 -15.81
CA ALA A 229 -7.18 -4.68 -16.30
C ALA A 229 -6.15 -4.96 -15.19
N ALA A 230 -5.70 -6.20 -15.08
CA ALA A 230 -4.78 -6.70 -14.06
C ALA A 230 -5.23 -6.52 -12.59
N ALA A 231 -6.44 -6.01 -12.34
CA ALA A 231 -6.91 -5.80 -10.97
C ALA A 231 -7.20 -7.14 -10.27
N HIS A 232 -6.74 -7.23 -9.03
CA HIS A 232 -6.90 -8.41 -8.18
C HIS A 232 -8.15 -8.29 -7.30
N SER A 233 -8.71 -9.44 -6.93
CA SER A 233 -9.81 -9.53 -5.97
C SER A 233 -9.51 -10.65 -4.96
N TYR A 234 -10.01 -10.47 -3.75
CA TYR A 234 -9.91 -11.46 -2.68
C TYR A 234 -11.26 -11.68 -2.03
N ARG A 235 -11.64 -12.93 -1.82
CA ARG A 235 -12.87 -13.29 -1.13
C ARG A 235 -12.65 -14.40 -0.11
N ARG A 236 -13.46 -14.44 0.95
CA ARG A 236 -13.38 -15.47 2.01
C ARG A 236 -14.53 -16.48 1.97
N LYS A 237 -15.58 -16.23 1.20
CA LYS A 237 -16.76 -17.12 1.10
C LYS A 237 -17.20 -17.27 -0.35
N PRO A 238 -17.76 -18.42 -0.78
CA PRO A 238 -17.91 -19.68 0.01
C PRO A 238 -16.58 -20.37 0.28
N GLU A 239 -15.55 -20.12 -0.54
CA GLU A 239 -14.16 -20.57 -0.42
C GLU A 239 -13.23 -19.36 -0.42
N VAL A 240 -12.08 -19.48 0.26
CA VAL A 240 -11.07 -18.43 0.22
C VAL A 240 -10.36 -18.48 -1.13
N MET A 241 -10.40 -17.38 -1.86
CA MET A 241 -9.95 -17.34 -3.24
C MET A 241 -9.35 -15.97 -3.58
N ARG A 242 -8.27 -15.99 -4.33
CA ARG A 242 -7.78 -14.83 -5.10
C ARG A 242 -8.18 -14.97 -6.55
N SER A 243 -8.49 -13.87 -7.21
CA SER A 243 -8.68 -13.81 -8.64
C SER A 243 -8.10 -12.53 -9.21
N TRP A 244 -7.76 -12.54 -10.50
CA TRP A 244 -7.24 -11.37 -11.20
C TRP A 244 -7.80 -11.29 -12.60
N ASN A 245 -8.02 -10.07 -13.03
CA ASN A 245 -8.52 -9.79 -14.37
C ASN A 245 -7.39 -9.92 -15.40
N GLU A 246 -7.75 -10.13 -16.67
CA GLU A 246 -6.82 -10.10 -17.79
C GLU A 246 -5.93 -8.84 -17.73
N ALA A 247 -4.61 -9.02 -17.84
CA ALA A 247 -3.64 -7.94 -17.73
C ALA A 247 -3.50 -7.13 -19.04
N ASP A 248 -3.70 -7.78 -20.20
CA ASP A 248 -3.72 -7.09 -21.48
C ASP A 248 -4.96 -6.20 -21.59
N ILE A 249 -4.75 -4.88 -21.61
CA ILE A 249 -5.84 -3.90 -21.62
C ILE A 249 -6.78 -4.06 -22.83
N HIS A 250 -6.26 -4.46 -23.98
CA HIS A 250 -7.08 -4.62 -25.19
C HIS A 250 -7.99 -5.84 -25.09
N LYS A 251 -7.46 -6.96 -24.60
CA LYS A 251 -8.24 -8.16 -24.31
C LYS A 251 -9.26 -7.91 -23.21
N TYR A 252 -8.86 -7.22 -22.12
CA TYR A 252 -9.78 -6.85 -21.05
C TYR A 252 -10.96 -6.05 -21.59
N ILE A 253 -10.71 -4.98 -22.38
CA ILE A 253 -11.76 -4.16 -22.99
C ILE A 253 -12.64 -5.00 -23.93
N GLN A 254 -12.05 -5.83 -24.78
CA GLN A 254 -12.80 -6.70 -25.67
C GLN A 254 -13.74 -7.64 -24.90
N THR A 255 -13.21 -8.35 -23.90
CA THR A 255 -13.95 -9.31 -23.09
C THR A 255 -15.14 -8.64 -22.37
N ILE A 256 -14.90 -7.47 -21.76
CA ILE A 256 -15.97 -6.71 -21.10
C ILE A 256 -17.03 -6.22 -22.09
N THR A 257 -16.61 -5.76 -23.27
CA THR A 257 -17.54 -5.28 -24.33
C THR A 257 -18.42 -6.42 -24.86
N GLU A 258 -17.87 -7.63 -24.95
CA GLU A 258 -18.61 -8.84 -25.31
C GLU A 258 -19.50 -9.38 -24.18
N GLY A 259 -19.49 -8.71 -23.03
CA GLY A 259 -20.30 -9.08 -21.87
C GLY A 259 -19.77 -10.30 -21.13
N ARG A 260 -18.51 -10.62 -21.27
CA ARG A 260 -17.79 -11.70 -20.54
C ARG A 260 -16.86 -11.10 -19.51
N THR A 261 -16.56 -11.84 -18.47
CA THR A 261 -15.47 -11.58 -17.54
C THR A 261 -14.55 -12.79 -17.55
N GLU A 262 -13.34 -12.59 -18.04
CA GLU A 262 -12.28 -13.60 -17.95
C GLU A 262 -11.42 -13.25 -16.76
N GLN A 263 -11.42 -14.12 -15.76
CA GLN A 263 -10.62 -14.00 -14.55
C GLN A 263 -9.89 -15.31 -14.34
N GLU A 264 -8.61 -15.21 -14.09
CA GLU A 264 -7.88 -16.31 -13.49
C GLU A 264 -8.14 -16.32 -11.99
N HIS A 265 -8.07 -17.48 -11.36
CA HIS A 265 -8.30 -17.59 -9.93
C HIS A 265 -7.49 -18.72 -9.30
N GLU A 266 -7.26 -18.59 -8.03
CA GLU A 266 -6.59 -19.56 -7.16
C GLU A 266 -7.42 -19.76 -5.90
N ILE A 267 -7.77 -21.01 -5.62
CA ILE A 267 -8.38 -21.40 -4.34
C ILE A 267 -7.26 -21.60 -3.34
N LEU A 268 -7.29 -20.85 -2.23
CA LEU A 268 -6.24 -20.86 -1.23
C LEU A 268 -6.47 -22.02 -0.24
N ASN A 269 -5.54 -22.96 -0.21
CA ASN A 269 -5.52 -23.97 0.82
C ASN A 269 -5.10 -23.40 2.19
N LYS A 270 -5.09 -24.21 3.21
CA LYS A 270 -4.87 -23.77 4.58
C LYS A 270 -3.44 -23.31 4.84
N GLU A 271 -2.46 -24.00 4.24
CA GLU A 271 -1.04 -23.66 4.32
C GLU A 271 -0.75 -22.32 3.62
N THR A 272 -1.28 -22.14 2.40
CA THR A 272 -1.13 -20.88 1.66
C THR A 272 -1.70 -19.71 2.45
N ARG A 273 -2.92 -19.86 3.01
CA ARG A 273 -3.54 -18.82 3.84
C ARG A 273 -2.74 -18.51 5.10
N TYR A 274 -2.18 -19.54 5.73
CA TYR A 274 -1.30 -19.33 6.88
C TYR A 274 -0.05 -18.54 6.49
N ASN A 275 0.61 -18.90 5.39
CA ASN A 275 1.78 -18.19 4.88
C ASN A 275 1.45 -16.74 4.51
N ASP A 276 0.32 -16.50 3.84
CA ASP A 276 -0.16 -15.15 3.54
C ASP A 276 -0.36 -14.33 4.82
N LEU A 277 -1.01 -14.89 5.84
CA LEU A 277 -1.21 -14.22 7.13
C LEU A 277 0.11 -13.87 7.81
N ILE A 278 1.11 -14.77 7.80
CA ILE A 278 2.44 -14.48 8.35
C ILE A 278 3.04 -13.25 7.67
N THR A 279 3.08 -13.24 6.33
CA THR A 279 3.71 -12.16 5.56
C THR A 279 2.96 -10.84 5.67
N THR A 280 1.67 -10.85 5.87
CA THR A 280 0.87 -9.63 5.96
C THR A 280 0.81 -9.10 7.39
N ALA A 281 0.49 -9.93 8.38
CA ALA A 281 0.31 -9.47 9.76
C ALA A 281 1.62 -9.04 10.43
N LEU A 282 2.73 -9.76 10.21
CA LEU A 282 4.02 -9.39 10.79
C LEU A 282 4.63 -8.11 10.22
N ARG A 283 4.10 -7.59 9.12
CA ARG A 283 4.48 -6.26 8.62
C ARG A 283 3.94 -5.14 9.48
N THR A 284 2.91 -5.39 10.26
CA THR A 284 2.20 -4.37 11.05
C THR A 284 2.62 -4.39 12.51
N ILE A 285 2.47 -3.25 13.19
CA ILE A 285 2.66 -3.14 14.63
C ILE A 285 1.66 -3.99 15.41
N ASP A 286 0.50 -4.27 14.82
CA ASP A 286 -0.56 -5.05 15.43
C ASP A 286 -0.20 -6.55 15.49
N GLY A 287 0.60 -7.04 14.53
CA GLY A 287 1.10 -8.40 14.50
C GLY A 287 0.01 -9.47 14.31
N ILE A 288 0.32 -10.70 14.69
CA ILE A 288 -0.56 -11.87 14.56
C ILE A 288 -1.38 -12.06 15.83
N THR A 289 -2.71 -12.09 15.72
CA THR A 289 -3.61 -12.47 16.82
C THR A 289 -3.51 -13.98 17.07
N LEU A 290 -2.97 -14.36 18.23
CA LEU A 290 -2.72 -15.78 18.56
C LEU A 290 -4.02 -16.59 18.69
N GLU A 291 -5.11 -15.98 19.10
CA GLU A 291 -6.43 -16.63 19.18
C GLU A 291 -6.97 -16.97 17.78
N ASP A 292 -6.78 -16.06 16.80
CA ASP A 292 -7.24 -16.28 15.44
C ASP A 292 -6.49 -17.43 14.76
N ILE A 293 -5.20 -17.60 15.03
CA ILE A 293 -4.45 -18.77 14.56
C ILE A 293 -5.08 -20.08 15.06
N LYS A 294 -5.42 -20.16 16.34
CA LYS A 294 -6.08 -21.37 16.87
C LYS A 294 -7.44 -21.60 16.25
N LYS A 295 -8.23 -20.56 16.12
CA LYS A 295 -9.60 -20.62 15.61
C LYS A 295 -9.66 -21.00 14.13
N GLU A 296 -8.82 -20.37 13.30
CA GLU A 296 -8.88 -20.55 11.84
C GLU A 296 -8.01 -21.73 11.36
N PHE A 297 -6.83 -21.93 11.98
CA PHE A 297 -5.87 -22.93 11.53
C PHE A 297 -5.78 -24.15 12.46
N GLY A 298 -6.13 -24.01 13.72
CA GLY A 298 -6.16 -25.09 14.72
C GLY A 298 -4.84 -25.26 15.49
N ASP A 299 -4.84 -26.19 16.45
CA ASP A 299 -3.76 -26.35 17.43
C ASP A 299 -2.41 -26.77 16.81
N SER A 300 -2.41 -27.45 15.67
CA SER A 300 -1.16 -27.85 15.00
C SER A 300 -0.39 -26.63 14.51
N PHE A 301 -1.05 -25.76 13.74
CA PHE A 301 -0.45 -24.53 13.24
C PHE A 301 -0.01 -23.60 14.38
N TYR A 302 -0.86 -23.48 15.41
CA TYR A 302 -0.50 -22.69 16.59
C TYR A 302 0.77 -23.18 17.28
N ARG A 303 0.93 -24.49 17.45
CA ARG A 303 2.15 -25.06 18.05
C ARG A 303 3.37 -24.83 17.18
N THR A 304 3.26 -24.97 15.87
CA THR A 304 4.34 -24.68 14.93
C THR A 304 4.73 -23.20 15.03
N LEU A 305 3.75 -22.29 14.97
CA LEU A 305 3.97 -20.85 15.14
C LEU A 305 4.74 -20.55 16.44
N MET A 306 4.25 -21.08 17.57
CA MET A 306 4.84 -20.79 18.89
C MET A 306 6.25 -21.36 19.02
N THR A 307 6.51 -22.55 18.46
CA THR A 307 7.84 -23.16 18.48
C THR A 307 8.87 -22.28 17.76
N GLU A 308 8.49 -21.65 16.65
CA GLU A 308 9.36 -20.74 15.91
C GLU A 308 9.44 -19.38 16.61
N ALA A 309 8.31 -18.85 17.07
CA ALA A 309 8.26 -17.59 17.81
C ALA A 309 9.17 -17.57 19.05
N ASP A 310 9.21 -18.64 19.82
CA ASP A 310 10.06 -18.75 21.02
C ASP A 310 11.54 -18.52 20.70
N LYS A 311 12.03 -18.96 19.54
CA LYS A 311 13.41 -18.74 19.10
C LYS A 311 13.69 -17.26 18.87
N HIS A 312 12.76 -16.57 18.19
CA HIS A 312 12.90 -15.14 17.90
C HIS A 312 12.65 -14.27 19.13
N ILE A 313 11.76 -14.66 20.03
CA ILE A 313 11.53 -13.98 21.32
C ILE A 313 12.79 -14.07 22.18
N ALA A 314 13.44 -15.25 22.26
CA ALA A 314 14.70 -15.40 22.99
C ALA A 314 15.82 -14.48 22.46
N ARG A 315 15.81 -14.16 21.16
CA ARG A 315 16.73 -13.24 20.49
C ARG A 315 16.27 -11.76 20.58
N GLN A 316 15.14 -11.49 21.22
CA GLN A 316 14.52 -10.16 21.31
C GLN A 316 14.11 -9.57 19.94
N LEU A 317 13.82 -10.41 18.98
CA LEU A 317 13.36 -10.02 17.63
C LEU A 317 11.84 -9.94 17.56
N MET A 318 11.15 -10.68 18.41
CA MET A 318 9.69 -10.70 18.52
C MET A 318 9.25 -10.53 19.98
N VAL A 319 7.99 -10.16 20.14
CA VAL A 319 7.34 -10.01 21.45
C VAL A 319 5.89 -10.47 21.37
N ILE A 320 5.41 -11.07 22.47
CA ILE A 320 3.98 -11.29 22.67
C ILE A 320 3.46 -10.20 23.62
N LYS A 321 2.48 -9.44 23.16
CA LYS A 321 1.84 -8.41 23.93
C LYS A 321 0.32 -8.45 23.69
N ASP A 322 -0.48 -8.45 24.75
CA ASP A 322 -1.95 -8.44 24.68
C ASP A 322 -2.55 -9.53 23.76
N GLY A 323 -1.93 -10.70 23.68
CA GLY A 323 -2.37 -11.81 22.83
C GLY A 323 -1.91 -11.73 21.36
N HIS A 324 -1.09 -10.75 21.02
CA HIS A 324 -0.53 -10.56 19.69
C HIS A 324 0.96 -10.88 19.66
N LEU A 325 1.39 -11.58 18.63
CA LEU A 325 2.79 -11.84 18.31
C LEU A 325 3.24 -10.82 17.26
N ALA A 326 4.18 -9.95 17.61
CA ALA A 326 4.65 -8.88 16.74
C ALA A 326 6.18 -8.80 16.70
N LEU A 327 6.71 -8.18 15.65
CA LEU A 327 8.13 -7.85 15.54
C LEU A 327 8.49 -6.76 16.53
N THR A 328 9.67 -6.85 17.15
CA THR A 328 10.30 -5.72 17.82
C THR A 328 10.97 -4.81 16.80
N ARG A 329 11.43 -3.62 17.21
CA ARG A 329 12.24 -2.77 16.35
C ARG A 329 13.45 -3.49 15.75
N LYS A 330 14.13 -4.36 16.52
CA LYS A 330 15.23 -5.20 15.99
C LYS A 330 14.75 -6.21 14.96
N GLY A 331 13.57 -6.78 15.18
CA GLY A 331 12.98 -7.74 14.25
C GLY A 331 12.59 -7.12 12.93
N LEU A 332 12.17 -5.84 12.92
CA LEU A 332 11.84 -5.12 11.68
C LEU A 332 13.00 -5.10 10.68
N TYR A 333 14.24 -5.02 11.15
CA TYR A 333 15.42 -4.92 10.27
C TYR A 333 15.74 -6.20 9.50
N ILE A 334 15.24 -7.33 9.97
CA ILE A 334 15.39 -8.65 9.35
C ILE A 334 14.02 -9.34 9.22
N SER A 335 13.00 -8.55 8.96
CA SER A 335 11.61 -9.03 8.92
C SER A 335 11.38 -10.13 7.91
N ASP A 336 12.01 -10.04 6.73
CA ASP A 336 11.86 -11.03 5.66
C ASP A 336 12.44 -12.39 6.06
N ASP A 337 13.63 -12.41 6.70
CA ASP A 337 14.22 -13.63 7.23
C ASP A 337 13.32 -14.24 8.31
N ILE A 338 12.84 -13.40 9.25
CA ILE A 338 11.94 -13.87 10.31
C ILE A 338 10.66 -14.45 9.70
N MET A 339 10.00 -13.72 8.77
CA MET A 339 8.78 -14.23 8.14
C MET A 339 9.03 -15.54 7.39
N SER A 340 10.19 -15.68 6.72
CA SER A 340 10.58 -16.91 6.02
C SER A 340 10.66 -18.11 6.96
N ASP A 341 11.16 -17.94 8.19
CA ASP A 341 11.28 -19.01 9.17
C ASP A 341 9.93 -19.58 9.63
N PHE A 342 8.84 -18.81 9.47
CA PHE A 342 7.46 -19.24 9.79
C PHE A 342 6.74 -19.92 8.63
N MET A 343 7.27 -19.85 7.41
CA MET A 343 6.59 -20.42 6.24
C MET A 343 6.50 -21.95 6.30
N LEU A 344 5.33 -22.44 5.93
CA LEU A 344 5.11 -23.86 5.73
C LEU A 344 5.33 -24.20 4.25
N VAL A 345 6.18 -25.19 3.99
CA VAL A 345 6.56 -25.67 2.65
C VAL A 345 5.87 -27.00 2.36
#